data_ed6c397a15f8589704418afc4045b147
#
_entry.id   ed6c397a15f8589704418afc4045b147
#
_cell.length_a   1.000
_cell.length_b   1.000
_cell.length_c   1.000
_cell.angle_alpha   90.00
_cell.angle_beta   90.00
_cell.angle_gamma   90.00
#
_symmetry.space_group_name_H-M   'P 1'
#
loop_
_entity.id
_entity.type
_entity.pdbx_description
1 polymer ?
#
loop_
_entity_poly.entity_id
_entity_poly.type
_entity_poly.pdbx_seq_one_letter_code
_entity_poly.pdbx_strand_id
1 'polypeptide(L)'
;MKPLERAMKTLTLIMGLFLLAMIAQSSYAQQSPQPPTETIKTAASHTPEQQEVINLSNIKWDWMADKKVDSLETLFDDEAMFTHMGGTWGKTQELATIKSGGIWYKKAAVYAVDARIFGNTALLLEDIDLQAAVGEHEVTNPFMVTEVYIKENGKWMLTQLTFSHLLRPVKMNSNKN
;
A
#
# COMPACT_ATOMS: atom_id res chain seq x y z
N MET A 1 -26.74 -43.83 54.84
CA MET A 1 -25.90 -42.84 54.15
C MET A 1 -26.43 -41.43 54.47
N LYS A 2 -25.62 -40.64 55.10
CA LYS A 2 -26.01 -39.31 55.58
C LYS A 2 -26.20 -38.33 54.36
N PRO A 3 -27.15 -37.40 54.40
CA PRO A 3 -27.48 -36.52 53.28
C PRO A 3 -26.28 -35.70 52.78
N LEU A 4 -25.29 -35.45 53.65
CA LEU A 4 -24.08 -34.73 53.35
C LEU A 4 -23.17 -35.48 52.33
N GLU A 5 -23.10 -36.78 52.40
CA GLU A 5 -22.30 -37.64 51.48
C GLU A 5 -22.89 -37.69 50.07
N ARG A 6 -24.22 -37.62 49.95
CA ARG A 6 -24.87 -37.49 48.61
C ARG A 6 -24.60 -36.16 47.95
N ALA A 7 -24.62 -35.06 48.70
CA ALA A 7 -24.36 -33.75 48.20
C ALA A 7 -22.89 -33.59 47.69
N MET A 8 -21.93 -34.18 48.43
CA MET A 8 -20.52 -34.17 48.04
C MET A 8 -20.26 -34.98 46.75
N LYS A 9 -20.89 -36.17 46.59
CA LYS A 9 -20.72 -37.00 45.38
C LYS A 9 -21.33 -36.34 44.13
N THR A 10 -22.47 -35.64 44.31
CA THR A 10 -23.11 -34.89 43.19
C THR A 10 -22.30 -33.68 42.79
N LEU A 11 -21.69 -32.96 43.73
CA LEU A 11 -20.85 -31.81 43.47
C LEU A 11 -19.56 -32.18 42.74
N THR A 12 -18.93 -33.31 43.11
CA THR A 12 -17.72 -33.81 42.45
C THR A 12 -18.01 -34.29 41.02
N LEU A 13 -19.20 -34.83 40.74
CA LEU A 13 -19.60 -35.27 39.41
C LEU A 13 -19.88 -34.06 38.48
N ILE A 14 -20.50 -32.99 39.01
CA ILE A 14 -20.76 -31.78 38.26
C ILE A 14 -19.47 -31.00 37.94
N MET A 15 -18.51 -30.93 38.88
CA MET A 15 -17.19 -30.34 38.63
C MET A 15 -16.37 -31.14 37.62
N GLY A 16 -16.48 -32.47 37.62
CA GLY A 16 -15.80 -33.32 36.61
C GLY A 16 -16.34 -33.12 35.19
N LEU A 17 -17.65 -32.89 35.03
CA LEU A 17 -18.26 -32.68 33.73
C LEU A 17 -17.92 -31.26 33.17
N PHE A 18 -17.76 -30.26 34.04
CA PHE A 18 -17.34 -28.90 33.59
C PHE A 18 -15.89 -28.84 33.17
N LEU A 19 -15.00 -29.68 33.77
CA LEU A 19 -13.59 -29.69 33.35
C LEU A 19 -13.39 -30.39 32.00
N LEU A 20 -14.26 -31.34 31.62
CA LEU A 20 -14.17 -32.03 30.32
C LEU A 20 -14.71 -31.17 29.17
N ALA A 21 -15.58 -30.19 29.43
CA ALA A 21 -16.12 -29.28 28.43
C ALA A 21 -15.14 -28.15 28.04
N MET A 22 -14.11 -27.89 28.86
CA MET A 22 -13.11 -26.84 28.60
C MET A 22 -11.95 -27.29 27.69
N ILE A 23 -11.81 -28.62 27.41
CA ILE A 23 -10.70 -29.10 26.56
C ILE A 23 -11.08 -29.19 25.07
N ALA A 24 -12.36 -29.02 24.72
CA ALA A 24 -12.81 -29.08 23.32
C ALA A 24 -12.83 -27.72 22.57
N GLN A 25 -12.31 -26.64 23.16
CA GLN A 25 -12.13 -25.37 22.47
C GLN A 25 -10.68 -25.15 21.99
N SER A 26 -10.04 -26.23 21.57
CA SER A 26 -8.73 -26.13 20.94
C SER A 26 -8.92 -25.95 19.45
N SER A 27 -8.48 -24.78 19.00
CA SER A 27 -7.95 -24.55 17.65
C SER A 27 -8.97 -24.53 16.50
N TYR A 28 -9.99 -23.70 16.57
CA TYR A 28 -10.33 -22.97 15.36
C TYR A 28 -9.41 -21.74 15.30
N ALA A 29 -8.16 -21.95 14.97
CA ALA A 29 -7.36 -20.91 14.37
C ALA A 29 -8.16 -20.44 13.16
N GLN A 30 -8.78 -19.29 13.30
CA GLN A 30 -9.48 -18.58 12.22
C GLN A 30 -8.39 -18.23 11.21
N GLN A 31 -8.15 -19.17 10.29
CA GLN A 31 -7.37 -18.92 9.10
C GLN A 31 -8.22 -17.96 8.31
N SER A 32 -7.97 -16.65 8.50
CA SER A 32 -8.54 -15.63 7.66
C SER A 32 -8.28 -16.06 6.23
N PRO A 33 -9.28 -16.11 5.34
CA PRO A 33 -9.04 -16.39 3.94
C PRO A 33 -8.05 -15.32 3.47
N GLN A 34 -6.83 -15.73 3.19
CA GLN A 34 -5.87 -14.85 2.53
C GLN A 34 -6.49 -14.54 1.18
N PRO A 35 -6.75 -13.25 0.87
CA PRO A 35 -7.27 -12.92 -0.44
C PRO A 35 -6.31 -13.51 -1.48
N PRO A 36 -6.81 -14.05 -2.60
CA PRO A 36 -5.94 -14.55 -3.65
C PRO A 36 -4.98 -13.44 -4.02
N THR A 37 -3.68 -13.70 -3.88
CA THR A 37 -2.63 -12.82 -4.36
C THR A 37 -2.75 -12.84 -5.89
N GLU A 38 -3.57 -11.96 -6.45
CA GLU A 38 -3.49 -11.67 -7.88
C GLU A 38 -2.10 -11.09 -8.12
N THR A 39 -1.22 -11.94 -8.58
CA THR A 39 0.09 -11.53 -9.08
C THR A 39 -0.16 -10.55 -10.21
N ILE A 40 0.27 -9.30 -10.08
CA ILE A 40 0.26 -8.35 -11.20
C ILE A 40 0.97 -9.04 -12.36
N LYS A 41 0.21 -9.38 -13.41
CA LYS A 41 0.76 -10.04 -14.59
C LYS A 41 1.64 -9.03 -15.32
N THR A 42 2.93 -9.18 -15.17
CA THR A 42 3.91 -8.52 -16.04
C THR A 42 3.73 -9.04 -17.46
N ALA A 43 3.57 -8.10 -18.41
CA ALA A 43 3.58 -8.31 -19.87
C ALA A 43 2.33 -8.94 -20.53
N ALA A 44 1.15 -8.36 -20.33
CA ALA A 44 0.27 -8.14 -21.46
C ALA A 44 0.76 -6.83 -22.14
N SER A 45 0.78 -6.77 -23.47
CA SER A 45 1.11 -5.53 -24.18
C SER A 45 0.10 -4.45 -23.77
N HIS A 46 0.57 -3.38 -23.12
CA HIS A 46 -0.26 -2.25 -22.75
C HIS A 46 -0.85 -1.61 -24.01
N THR A 47 -2.10 -1.14 -23.93
CA THR A 47 -2.64 -0.27 -24.97
C THR A 47 -1.85 1.04 -25.04
N PRO A 48 -1.89 1.77 -26.16
CA PRO A 48 -1.19 3.06 -26.27
C PRO A 48 -1.55 4.03 -25.13
N GLU A 49 -2.81 4.05 -24.71
CA GLU A 49 -3.28 4.94 -23.65
C GLU A 49 -2.79 4.50 -22.25
N GLN A 50 -2.74 3.18 -21.97
CA GLN A 50 -2.12 2.65 -20.76
C GLN A 50 -0.63 3.00 -20.72
N GLN A 51 0.06 2.84 -21.85
CA GLN A 51 1.50 3.17 -21.94
C GLN A 51 1.75 4.67 -21.75
N GLU A 52 0.86 5.54 -22.23
CA GLU A 52 0.92 7.00 -22.00
C GLU A 52 0.95 7.30 -20.50
N VAL A 53 0.03 6.71 -19.70
CA VAL A 53 -0.06 6.91 -18.25
C VAL A 53 1.15 6.31 -17.53
N ILE A 54 1.62 5.12 -17.92
CA ILE A 54 2.83 4.50 -17.37
C ILE A 54 4.05 5.39 -17.59
N ASN A 55 4.22 5.93 -18.80
CA ASN A 55 5.31 6.83 -19.12
C ASN A 55 5.24 8.12 -18.29
N LEU A 56 4.03 8.64 -18.08
CA LEU A 56 3.79 9.83 -17.27
C LEU A 56 4.15 9.59 -15.80
N SER A 57 3.81 8.43 -15.25
CA SER A 57 4.22 8.04 -13.91
C SER A 57 5.74 7.94 -13.77
N ASN A 58 6.43 7.32 -14.74
CA ASN A 58 7.90 7.26 -14.73
C ASN A 58 8.53 8.66 -14.72
N ILE A 59 8.04 9.55 -15.59
CA ILE A 59 8.51 10.96 -15.66
C ILE A 59 8.21 11.70 -14.35
N LYS A 60 7.07 11.44 -13.73
CA LYS A 60 6.71 12.00 -12.41
C LYS A 60 7.75 11.61 -11.35
N TRP A 61 8.16 10.33 -11.29
CA TRP A 61 9.19 9.89 -10.34
C TRP A 61 10.52 10.62 -10.55
N ASP A 62 10.93 10.83 -11.80
CA ASP A 62 12.13 11.62 -12.14
C ASP A 62 11.98 13.07 -11.68
N TRP A 63 10.81 13.68 -11.91
CA TRP A 63 10.55 15.06 -11.46
C TRP A 63 10.53 15.18 -9.93
N MET A 64 10.02 14.17 -9.23
CA MET A 64 10.04 14.15 -7.76
C MET A 64 11.48 14.00 -7.22
N ALA A 65 12.29 13.16 -7.86
CA ALA A 65 13.70 12.99 -7.51
C ALA A 65 14.51 14.26 -7.72
N ASP A 66 14.30 14.94 -8.84
CA ASP A 66 14.97 16.18 -9.23
C ASP A 66 14.35 17.44 -8.61
N LYS A 67 13.26 17.29 -7.83
CA LYS A 67 12.50 18.39 -7.23
C LYS A 67 12.02 19.43 -8.27
N LYS A 68 11.62 18.95 -9.46
CA LYS A 68 11.08 19.80 -10.53
C LYS A 68 9.64 20.22 -10.23
N VAL A 69 9.50 21.10 -9.24
CA VAL A 69 8.21 21.52 -8.68
C VAL A 69 7.29 22.12 -9.75
N ASP A 70 7.82 22.93 -10.66
CA ASP A 70 7.02 23.56 -11.73
C ASP A 70 6.41 22.51 -12.68
N SER A 71 7.15 21.43 -12.98
CA SER A 71 6.64 20.32 -13.80
C SER A 71 5.57 19.52 -13.05
N LEU A 72 5.80 19.25 -11.76
CA LEU A 72 4.83 18.56 -10.90
C LEU A 72 3.55 19.40 -10.71
N GLU A 73 3.67 20.73 -10.60
CA GLU A 73 2.52 21.62 -10.48
C GLU A 73 1.59 21.53 -11.71
N THR A 74 2.16 21.34 -12.90
CA THR A 74 1.38 21.18 -14.14
C THR A 74 0.78 19.77 -14.29
N LEU A 75 1.32 18.76 -13.60
CA LEU A 75 0.83 17.38 -13.61
C LEU A 75 -0.26 17.16 -12.56
N PHE A 76 -0.08 17.74 -11.38
CA PHE A 76 -1.00 17.52 -10.26
C PHE A 76 -2.26 18.36 -10.48
N ASP A 77 -3.41 17.70 -10.38
CA ASP A 77 -4.71 18.37 -10.35
C ASP A 77 -4.79 19.31 -9.13
N ASP A 78 -5.58 20.38 -9.20
CA ASP A 78 -5.69 21.33 -8.09
C ASP A 78 -6.32 20.73 -6.84
N GLU A 79 -7.17 19.70 -7.01
CA GLU A 79 -7.79 18.94 -5.91
C GLU A 79 -7.05 17.64 -5.61
N ALA A 80 -5.85 17.44 -6.15
CA ALA A 80 -5.08 16.21 -5.94
C ALA A 80 -4.81 15.93 -4.46
N MET A 81 -4.91 14.66 -4.08
CA MET A 81 -4.68 14.17 -2.72
C MET A 81 -3.50 13.19 -2.69
N PHE A 82 -2.64 13.36 -1.69
CA PHE A 82 -1.43 12.56 -1.48
C PHE A 82 -1.52 11.88 -0.13
N THR A 83 -1.57 10.53 -0.12
CA THR A 83 -1.68 9.73 1.10
C THR A 83 -0.37 9.02 1.37
N HIS A 84 0.28 9.41 2.44
CA HIS A 84 1.55 8.86 2.94
C HIS A 84 1.31 8.04 4.21
N MET A 85 2.33 7.29 4.67
CA MET A 85 2.24 6.56 5.94
C MET A 85 1.96 7.48 7.14
N GLY A 86 2.42 8.73 7.09
CA GLY A 86 2.30 9.70 8.17
C GLY A 86 1.09 10.63 8.07
N GLY A 87 0.34 10.63 6.97
CA GLY A 87 -0.81 11.52 6.78
C GLY A 87 -1.23 11.71 5.34
N THR A 88 -2.27 12.53 5.16
CA THR A 88 -2.84 12.86 3.85
C THR A 88 -2.93 14.36 3.71
N TRP A 89 -2.56 14.89 2.55
CA TRP A 89 -2.61 16.32 2.25
C TRP A 89 -2.81 16.60 0.74
N GLY A 90 -3.10 17.85 0.41
CA GLY A 90 -3.35 18.27 -0.95
C GLY A 90 -2.09 18.74 -1.71
N LYS A 91 -2.28 19.13 -2.97
CA LYS A 91 -1.24 19.58 -3.92
C LYS A 91 -0.28 20.61 -3.33
N THR A 92 -0.79 21.69 -2.76
CA THR A 92 0.04 22.79 -2.24
C THR A 92 1.06 22.31 -1.21
N GLN A 93 0.62 21.45 -0.27
CA GLN A 93 1.51 20.89 0.76
C GLN A 93 2.49 19.89 0.16
N GLU A 94 2.08 19.05 -0.80
CA GLU A 94 2.97 18.10 -1.46
C GLU A 94 4.10 18.81 -2.19
N LEU A 95 3.78 19.82 -3.00
CA LEU A 95 4.78 20.63 -3.72
C LEU A 95 5.74 21.35 -2.77
N ALA A 96 5.23 21.90 -1.67
CA ALA A 96 6.07 22.52 -0.63
C ALA A 96 6.99 21.49 0.06
N THR A 97 6.49 20.31 0.33
CA THR A 97 7.24 19.18 0.93
C THR A 97 8.38 18.72 0.03
N ILE A 98 8.10 18.54 -1.28
CA ILE A 98 9.11 18.18 -2.28
C ILE A 98 10.15 19.31 -2.42
N LYS A 99 9.71 20.56 -2.55
CA LYS A 99 10.58 21.73 -2.72
C LYS A 99 11.56 21.87 -1.56
N SER A 100 11.08 21.76 -0.33
CA SER A 100 11.90 21.87 0.87
C SER A 100 12.80 20.65 1.09
N GLY A 101 12.41 19.50 0.53
CA GLY A 101 13.04 18.20 0.83
C GLY A 101 12.62 17.61 2.17
N GLY A 102 11.50 18.06 2.74
CA GLY A 102 10.89 17.44 3.93
C GLY A 102 10.60 15.96 3.70
N ILE A 103 10.19 15.62 2.47
CA ILE A 103 10.31 14.29 1.89
C ILE A 103 11.01 14.45 0.53
N TRP A 104 12.14 13.81 0.36
CA TRP A 104 12.86 13.76 -0.92
C TRP A 104 12.79 12.36 -1.51
N TYR A 105 12.05 12.19 -2.58
CA TYR A 105 11.85 10.93 -3.31
C TYR A 105 13.04 10.65 -4.23
N LYS A 106 14.13 10.14 -3.68
CA LYS A 106 15.41 10.02 -4.40
C LYS A 106 15.38 9.06 -5.59
N LYS A 107 14.69 7.92 -5.41
CA LYS A 107 14.61 6.88 -6.45
C LYS A 107 13.42 5.95 -6.20
N ALA A 108 12.59 5.78 -7.20
CA ALA A 108 11.61 4.71 -7.26
C ALA A 108 12.13 3.59 -8.18
N ALA A 109 12.30 2.37 -7.66
CA ALA A 109 12.61 1.20 -8.45
C ALA A 109 11.32 0.42 -8.69
N VAL A 110 10.75 0.55 -9.88
CA VAL A 110 9.49 -0.09 -10.28
C VAL A 110 9.77 -1.53 -10.72
N TYR A 111 9.10 -2.51 -10.10
CA TYR A 111 9.24 -3.94 -10.39
C TYR A 111 8.08 -4.51 -11.18
N ALA A 112 6.89 -3.95 -10.99
CA ALA A 112 5.69 -4.30 -11.73
C ALA A 112 4.78 -3.08 -11.81
N VAL A 113 4.05 -2.97 -12.92
CA VAL A 113 3.05 -1.93 -13.16
C VAL A 113 1.82 -2.54 -13.82
N ASP A 114 0.62 -2.13 -13.37
CA ASP A 114 -0.66 -2.41 -14.00
C ASP A 114 -1.42 -1.11 -14.19
N ALA A 115 -1.87 -0.84 -15.42
CA ALA A 115 -2.63 0.35 -15.77
C ALA A 115 -4.00 -0.06 -16.34
N ARG A 116 -5.06 0.55 -15.82
CA ARG A 116 -6.43 0.33 -16.26
C ARG A 116 -7.08 1.65 -16.64
N ILE A 117 -7.78 1.67 -17.76
CA ILE A 117 -8.47 2.86 -18.27
C ILE A 117 -9.97 2.67 -18.14
N PHE A 118 -10.64 3.64 -17.52
CA PHE A 118 -12.08 3.70 -17.30
C PHE A 118 -12.64 5.03 -17.85
N GLY A 119 -12.91 5.09 -19.15
CA GLY A 119 -13.30 6.33 -19.80
C GLY A 119 -12.18 7.38 -19.72
N ASN A 120 -12.41 8.49 -19.04
CA ASN A 120 -11.42 9.54 -18.82
C ASN A 120 -10.57 9.35 -17.56
N THR A 121 -10.68 8.21 -16.87
CA THR A 121 -9.95 7.92 -15.63
C THR A 121 -8.97 6.79 -15.87
N ALA A 122 -7.74 6.94 -15.42
CA ALA A 122 -6.74 5.89 -15.36
C ALA A 122 -6.41 5.54 -13.91
N LEU A 123 -6.36 4.23 -13.62
CA LEU A 123 -5.86 3.66 -12.37
C LEU A 123 -4.53 2.98 -12.67
N LEU A 124 -3.48 3.36 -11.97
CA LEU A 124 -2.15 2.78 -12.07
C LEU A 124 -1.76 2.17 -10.71
N LEU A 125 -1.24 0.95 -10.74
CA LEU A 125 -0.67 0.27 -9.57
C LEU A 125 0.78 -0.09 -9.86
N GLU A 126 1.68 0.24 -8.93
CA GLU A 126 3.11 -0.04 -9.04
C GLU A 126 3.65 -0.75 -7.79
N ASP A 127 4.29 -1.91 -7.96
CA ASP A 127 5.14 -2.51 -6.93
C ASP A 127 6.53 -1.87 -7.03
N ILE A 128 6.89 -1.06 -6.04
CA ILE A 128 8.17 -0.33 -6.03
C ILE A 128 8.94 -0.55 -4.74
N ASP A 129 10.26 -0.34 -4.80
CA ASP A 129 11.04 0.12 -3.66
C ASP A 129 11.29 1.62 -3.82
N LEU A 130 10.96 2.39 -2.81
CA LEU A 130 11.18 3.82 -2.77
C LEU A 130 12.33 4.15 -1.82
N GLN A 131 13.43 4.65 -2.36
CA GLN A 131 14.48 5.30 -1.59
C GLN A 131 14.14 6.77 -1.43
N ALA A 132 14.05 7.22 -0.19
CA ALA A 132 13.70 8.59 0.14
C ALA A 132 14.53 9.09 1.33
N ALA A 133 14.61 10.43 1.46
CA ALA A 133 14.99 11.07 2.71
C ALA A 133 13.75 11.70 3.35
N VAL A 134 13.54 11.45 4.64
CA VAL A 134 12.48 12.07 5.44
C VAL A 134 13.15 12.85 6.56
N GLY A 135 13.17 14.18 6.42
CA GLY A 135 14.07 15.00 7.20
C GLY A 135 15.53 14.63 6.96
N GLU A 136 16.26 14.25 8.04
CA GLU A 136 17.67 13.84 7.98
C GLU A 136 17.87 12.32 7.77
N HIS A 137 16.78 11.55 7.71
CA HIS A 137 16.85 10.09 7.69
C HIS A 137 16.64 9.54 6.28
N GLU A 138 17.61 8.77 5.78
CA GLU A 138 17.43 7.99 4.57
C GLU A 138 16.70 6.69 4.88
N VAL A 139 15.69 6.39 4.07
CA VAL A 139 14.86 5.19 4.19
C VAL A 139 14.68 4.54 2.83
N THR A 140 14.53 3.22 2.81
CA THR A 140 14.09 2.49 1.62
C THR A 140 12.96 1.56 2.03
N ASN A 141 11.78 1.78 1.46
CA ASN A 141 10.59 1.01 1.80
C ASN A 141 9.94 0.42 0.54
N PRO A 142 9.41 -0.82 0.65
CA PRO A 142 8.61 -1.41 -0.41
C PRO A 142 7.17 -0.90 -0.33
N PHE A 143 6.63 -0.45 -1.48
CA PHE A 143 5.26 0.03 -1.56
C PHE A 143 4.51 -0.60 -2.74
N MET A 144 3.20 -0.78 -2.55
CA MET A 144 2.23 -0.72 -3.62
C MET A 144 1.76 0.72 -3.72
N VAL A 145 2.10 1.38 -4.82
CA VAL A 145 1.65 2.75 -5.10
C VAL A 145 0.41 2.68 -5.96
N THR A 146 -0.61 3.44 -5.56
CA THR A 146 -1.82 3.65 -6.36
C THR A 146 -1.82 5.08 -6.85
N GLU A 147 -1.97 5.25 -8.16
CA GLU A 147 -2.12 6.54 -8.81
C GLU A 147 -3.44 6.59 -9.56
N VAL A 148 -4.16 7.69 -9.44
CA VAL A 148 -5.36 7.94 -10.21
C VAL A 148 -5.14 9.19 -11.05
N TYR A 149 -5.40 9.07 -12.33
CA TYR A 149 -5.33 10.18 -13.29
C TYR A 149 -6.70 10.43 -13.90
N ILE A 150 -7.00 11.69 -14.17
CA ILE A 150 -8.17 12.11 -14.96
C ILE A 150 -7.67 12.79 -16.24
N LYS A 151 -8.32 12.46 -17.37
CA LYS A 151 -8.00 13.09 -18.66
C LYS A 151 -8.93 14.28 -18.89
N GLU A 152 -8.37 15.47 -18.85
CA GLU A 152 -9.05 16.72 -19.10
C GLU A 152 -8.41 17.47 -20.28
N ASN A 153 -9.22 17.91 -21.24
CA ASN A 153 -8.73 18.61 -22.44
C ASN A 153 -7.59 17.87 -23.17
N GLY A 154 -7.65 16.52 -23.16
CA GLY A 154 -6.66 15.64 -23.78
C GLY A 154 -5.37 15.43 -22.98
N LYS A 155 -5.27 15.94 -21.75
CA LYS A 155 -4.11 15.77 -20.86
C LYS A 155 -4.49 14.98 -19.62
N TRP A 156 -3.64 14.05 -19.22
CA TRP A 156 -3.75 13.34 -17.94
C TRP A 156 -3.25 14.21 -16.79
N MET A 157 -4.09 14.37 -15.76
CA MET A 157 -3.78 15.06 -14.51
C MET A 157 -3.82 14.07 -13.37
N LEU A 158 -2.82 14.04 -12.49
CA LEU A 158 -2.78 13.20 -11.31
C LEU A 158 -3.69 13.76 -10.23
N THR A 159 -4.69 12.97 -9.80
CA THR A 159 -5.67 13.36 -8.76
C THR A 159 -5.46 12.64 -7.45
N GLN A 160 -4.81 11.48 -7.46
CA GLN A 160 -4.54 10.71 -6.25
C GLN A 160 -3.20 9.99 -6.36
N LEU A 161 -2.40 10.06 -5.29
CA LEU A 161 -1.21 9.25 -5.08
C LEU A 161 -1.26 8.65 -3.67
N THR A 162 -1.21 7.33 -3.57
CA THR A 162 -1.29 6.62 -2.28
C THR A 162 -0.18 5.59 -2.14
N PHE A 163 0.49 5.61 -0.99
CA PHE A 163 1.54 4.68 -0.63
C PHE A 163 1.03 3.63 0.36
N SER A 164 0.90 2.38 -0.09
CA SER A 164 0.58 1.23 0.77
C SER A 164 1.85 0.43 1.03
N HIS A 165 2.34 0.46 2.29
CA HIS A 165 3.56 -0.27 2.66
C HIS A 165 3.37 -1.78 2.51
N LEU A 166 4.29 -2.44 1.79
CA LEU A 166 4.29 -3.88 1.58
C LEU A 166 5.10 -4.60 2.67
N LEU A 167 4.65 -5.80 3.06
CA LEU A 167 5.36 -6.62 4.05
C LEU A 167 6.54 -7.40 3.45
N ARG A 168 6.70 -7.39 2.12
CA ARG A 168 7.83 -8.02 1.46
C ARG A 168 9.16 -7.31 1.79
N PRO A 169 10.31 -8.02 1.71
CA PRO A 169 11.62 -7.36 1.82
C PRO A 169 11.85 -6.33 0.70
N VAL A 170 12.74 -5.36 0.99
CA VAL A 170 13.31 -4.47 -0.02
C VAL A 170 14.10 -5.29 -1.05
N LYS A 171 13.84 -5.08 -2.33
CA LYS A 171 14.54 -5.72 -3.46
C LYS A 171 15.71 -4.87 -3.98
N MET A 172 15.62 -3.54 -3.81
CA MET A 172 16.69 -2.61 -4.16
C MET A 172 17.96 -2.97 -3.37
N ASN A 173 19.08 -3.25 -4.04
CA ASN A 173 20.34 -3.69 -3.44
C ASN A 173 20.43 -5.15 -2.93
N SER A 174 19.44 -6.00 -3.16
CA SER A 174 19.55 -7.44 -2.84
C SER A 174 20.55 -8.20 -3.73
N ASN A 175 21.08 -7.56 -4.79
CA ASN A 175 22.04 -8.16 -5.75
C ASN A 175 23.53 -7.84 -5.43
N LYS A 176 23.85 -7.51 -4.18
CA LYS A 176 25.25 -7.46 -3.72
C LYS A 176 25.57 -8.74 -2.94
N ASN A 177 25.74 -9.85 -3.66
CA ASN A 177 26.47 -11.04 -3.23
C ASN A 177 27.30 -11.53 -4.40
#